data_f2fb17ff39e40cbed579a4357b006723
#
_entry.id   f2fb17ff39e40cbed579a4357b006723
#
_cell.length_a   1.000
_cell.length_b   1.000
_cell.length_c   1.000
_cell.angle_alpha   90.00
_cell.angle_beta   90.00
_cell.angle_gamma   90.00
#
_symmetry.space_group_name_H-M   'P 1'
#
loop_
_entity.id
_entity.type
_entity.pdbx_description
1 polymer ?
#
loop_
_entity_poly.entity_id
_entity_poly.type
_entity_poly.pdbx_seq_one_letter_code
_entity_poly.pdbx_strand_id
1 'polypeptide(L)'
;YTSALPTDDVSQGLDHQVDVTPSAQLSPRIGLGFPITDRTAFHATYGKYLQAARWDNLYISWNRFLSNIQQGNYTRSANPELQPTKTTEYEIGFKQLVTDDISIDMTLFYTEKKDFIQIRNVAASPTGYALYSNGDFSTVKGMAFSLRTRRLGNAKLDANYTLSYGGGTGSNADTGYRISWLGGNDPTFTSPLNYDQRHTANIVLDYRTGNRGLLKLFGANMLFRYGSGMRYTPSKPRTAVFGGQLSDQPVAALNSGTMPATFNVDLRIDKTFMVNNISLGVFCVVKNALNNQSVQSVYNFSGLPNNDGYLTTQAGQNWVNDWSIGSPALGEQLYTSRITSPGRYGSPRQVQIGLRVDF
;
A
#
# COMPACT_ATOMS: atom_id res chain seq x y z
N TYR A 1 -25.72 -23.98 -5.63
CA TYR A 1 -24.32 -24.16 -5.22
C TYR A 1 -24.35 -24.57 -3.75
N THR A 2 -23.88 -25.78 -3.45
CA THR A 2 -23.79 -26.31 -2.11
C THR A 2 -22.45 -25.90 -1.51
N SER A 3 -22.44 -25.30 -0.31
CA SER A 3 -21.25 -25.10 0.48
C SER A 3 -21.14 -26.24 1.49
N ALA A 4 -19.96 -26.80 1.63
CA ALA A 4 -19.65 -27.54 2.84
C ALA A 4 -19.00 -26.57 3.82
N LEU A 5 -19.70 -26.19 4.87
CA LEU A 5 -19.02 -25.84 6.12
C LEU A 5 -18.64 -27.18 6.76
N PRO A 6 -17.36 -27.51 6.85
CA PRO A 6 -16.99 -28.76 7.48
C PRO A 6 -17.44 -28.70 8.93
N THR A 7 -18.25 -29.66 9.31
CA THR A 7 -18.45 -30.03 10.71
C THR A 7 -17.12 -30.52 11.29
N ASP A 8 -17.02 -30.69 12.58
CA ASP A 8 -15.81 -31.10 13.30
C ASP A 8 -15.16 -32.40 12.75
N ASP A 9 -15.85 -33.15 11.91
CA ASP A 9 -15.35 -34.34 11.22
C ASP A 9 -15.44 -34.20 9.69
N VAL A 10 -14.37 -33.70 9.09
CA VAL A 10 -14.22 -33.52 7.64
C VAL A 10 -14.13 -34.87 6.90
N SER A 11 -13.91 -35.98 7.60
CA SER A 11 -13.81 -37.33 7.01
C SER A 11 -15.13 -37.85 6.47
N GLN A 12 -16.26 -37.28 6.89
CA GLN A 12 -17.60 -37.75 6.51
C GLN A 12 -18.07 -37.29 5.10
N GLY A 13 -17.27 -36.51 4.38
CA GLY A 13 -17.50 -36.26 2.97
C GLY A 13 -18.60 -35.25 2.62
N LEU A 14 -19.26 -35.47 1.47
CA LEU A 14 -20.20 -34.52 0.86
C LEU A 14 -21.57 -34.40 1.56
N ASP A 15 -21.88 -35.26 2.51
CA ASP A 15 -23.21 -35.38 3.14
C ASP A 15 -23.57 -34.22 4.07
N HIS A 16 -22.59 -33.34 4.37
CA HIS A 16 -22.76 -32.14 5.20
C HIS A 16 -22.72 -30.80 4.42
N GLN A 17 -22.96 -30.85 3.12
CA GLN A 17 -23.09 -29.63 2.33
C GLN A 17 -24.45 -28.98 2.58
N VAL A 18 -24.43 -27.65 2.83
CA VAL A 18 -25.64 -26.83 2.96
C VAL A 18 -25.76 -25.87 1.80
N ASP A 19 -26.99 -25.55 1.42
CA ASP A 19 -27.24 -24.56 0.39
C ASP A 19 -26.86 -23.16 0.88
N VAL A 20 -26.21 -22.40 0.01
CA VAL A 20 -25.81 -21.01 0.29
C VAL A 20 -27.06 -20.13 0.28
N THR A 21 -27.27 -19.37 1.34
CA THR A 21 -28.36 -18.39 1.40
C THR A 21 -28.05 -17.18 0.53
N PRO A 22 -28.90 -16.84 -0.46
CA PRO A 22 -28.70 -15.63 -1.26
C PRO A 22 -28.70 -14.38 -0.39
N SER A 23 -27.73 -13.51 -0.59
CA SER A 23 -27.60 -12.23 0.13
C SER A 23 -27.95 -11.07 -0.79
N ALA A 24 -28.93 -10.26 -0.39
CA ALA A 24 -29.29 -9.01 -1.05
C ALA A 24 -28.75 -7.82 -0.23
N GLN A 25 -28.06 -6.89 -0.86
CA GLN A 25 -27.43 -5.76 -0.21
C GLN A 25 -27.81 -4.44 -0.90
N LEU A 26 -28.10 -3.41 -0.10
CA LEU A 26 -28.39 -2.07 -0.60
C LEU A 26 -27.15 -1.16 -0.47
N SER A 27 -26.85 -0.43 -1.53
CA SER A 27 -25.64 0.42 -1.65
C SER A 27 -26.01 1.87 -2.01
N PRO A 28 -26.65 2.65 -1.07
CA PRO A 28 -27.05 4.02 -1.33
C PRO A 28 -25.85 4.95 -1.45
N ARG A 29 -25.97 5.96 -2.32
CA ARG A 29 -24.98 7.03 -2.50
C ARG A 29 -25.71 8.33 -2.63
N ILE A 30 -25.32 9.31 -1.82
CA ILE A 30 -25.95 10.63 -1.75
C ILE A 30 -24.85 11.67 -1.83
N GLY A 31 -24.97 12.61 -2.73
CA GLY A 31 -24.09 13.77 -2.85
C GLY A 31 -24.90 15.06 -2.74
N LEU A 32 -24.40 15.99 -1.95
CA LEU A 32 -24.93 17.34 -1.82
C LEU A 32 -23.86 18.33 -2.23
N GLY A 33 -24.22 19.32 -3.01
CA GLY A 33 -23.33 20.42 -3.35
C GLY A 33 -24.16 21.70 -3.50
N PHE A 34 -23.75 22.76 -2.84
CA PHE A 34 -24.40 24.05 -3.03
C PHE A 34 -23.40 25.20 -2.93
N PRO A 35 -23.60 26.27 -3.68
CA PRO A 35 -22.81 27.49 -3.55
C PRO A 35 -23.22 28.24 -2.28
N ILE A 36 -22.24 28.59 -1.44
CA ILE A 36 -22.46 29.50 -0.28
C ILE A 36 -22.34 30.93 -0.77
N THR A 37 -21.38 31.17 -1.65
CA THR A 37 -21.19 32.47 -2.32
C THR A 37 -20.78 32.18 -3.79
N ASP A 38 -20.67 33.24 -4.60
CA ASP A 38 -20.18 33.12 -6.00
C ASP A 38 -18.77 32.50 -6.10
N ARG A 39 -18.03 32.46 -4.99
CA ARG A 39 -16.64 31.97 -4.92
C ARG A 39 -16.43 30.82 -3.97
N THR A 40 -17.48 30.41 -3.22
CA THR A 40 -17.39 29.35 -2.22
C THR A 40 -18.47 28.31 -2.46
N ALA A 41 -18.08 27.07 -2.62
CA ALA A 41 -19.00 25.94 -2.72
C ALA A 41 -18.73 24.95 -1.56
N PHE A 42 -19.82 24.48 -0.96
CA PHE A 42 -19.81 23.37 -0.02
C PHE A 42 -20.16 22.08 -0.76
N HIS A 43 -19.56 20.97 -0.34
CA HIS A 43 -19.98 19.66 -0.78
C HIS A 43 -19.98 18.67 0.40
N ALA A 44 -20.88 17.71 0.34
CA ALA A 44 -20.92 16.59 1.25
C ALA A 44 -21.30 15.32 0.49
N THR A 45 -20.67 14.22 0.80
CA THR A 45 -20.98 12.92 0.21
C THR A 45 -21.14 11.85 1.29
N TYR A 46 -22.10 10.98 1.05
CA TYR A 46 -22.29 9.75 1.80
C TYR A 46 -22.44 8.61 0.81
N GLY A 47 -21.69 7.54 1.04
CA GLY A 47 -21.76 6.37 0.14
C GLY A 47 -21.57 5.06 0.88
N LYS A 48 -22.38 4.07 0.53
CA LYS A 48 -22.11 2.65 0.84
C LYS A 48 -21.64 1.94 -0.40
N TYR A 49 -20.57 1.18 -0.26
CA TYR A 49 -19.95 0.40 -1.34
C TYR A 49 -19.81 -1.04 -0.87
N LEU A 50 -20.00 -1.95 -1.81
CA LEU A 50 -19.93 -3.39 -1.57
C LEU A 50 -18.86 -3.97 -2.48
N GLN A 51 -17.97 -4.76 -1.89
CA GLN A 51 -16.95 -5.50 -2.62
C GLN A 51 -17.17 -6.99 -2.42
N ALA A 52 -17.61 -7.67 -3.47
CA ALA A 52 -17.76 -9.13 -3.44
C ALA A 52 -16.41 -9.82 -3.18
N ALA A 53 -16.47 -10.96 -2.52
CA ALA A 53 -15.33 -11.84 -2.36
C ALA A 53 -14.82 -12.32 -3.74
N ARG A 54 -13.53 -12.60 -3.83
CA ARG A 54 -12.93 -13.20 -5.03
C ARG A 54 -13.40 -14.64 -5.19
N TRP A 55 -13.46 -15.12 -6.42
CA TRP A 55 -13.90 -16.49 -6.72
C TRP A 55 -13.06 -17.56 -6.02
N ASP A 56 -11.77 -17.34 -5.86
CA ASP A 56 -10.87 -18.26 -5.17
C ASP A 56 -11.07 -18.30 -3.63
N ASN A 57 -11.76 -17.30 -3.07
CA ASN A 57 -12.18 -17.32 -1.67
C ASN A 57 -13.54 -18.01 -1.48
N LEU A 58 -14.36 -18.05 -2.53
CA LEU A 58 -15.71 -18.64 -2.51
C LEU A 58 -15.73 -20.11 -2.90
N TYR A 59 -14.84 -20.54 -3.80
CA TYR A 59 -14.87 -21.86 -4.39
C TYR A 59 -13.51 -22.54 -4.35
N ILE A 60 -13.51 -23.83 -4.04
CA ILE A 60 -12.31 -24.69 -4.04
C ILE A 60 -12.67 -26.04 -4.69
N SER A 61 -11.67 -26.73 -5.20
CA SER A 61 -11.81 -28.13 -5.56
C SER A 61 -11.98 -28.96 -4.27
N TRP A 62 -13.20 -29.41 -4.02
CA TRP A 62 -13.54 -30.18 -2.83
C TRP A 62 -12.69 -31.45 -2.70
N ASN A 63 -12.52 -32.20 -3.79
CA ASN A 63 -11.71 -33.42 -3.80
C ASN A 63 -10.26 -33.15 -3.40
N ARG A 64 -9.68 -32.03 -3.85
CA ARG A 64 -8.32 -31.64 -3.46
C ARG A 64 -8.26 -31.25 -1.98
N PHE A 65 -9.26 -30.54 -1.49
CA PHE A 65 -9.33 -30.16 -0.08
C PHE A 65 -9.38 -31.39 0.81
N LEU A 66 -10.32 -32.33 0.56
CA LEU A 66 -10.45 -33.58 1.30
C LEU A 66 -9.18 -34.43 1.23
N SER A 67 -8.58 -34.60 0.06
CA SER A 67 -7.33 -35.36 -0.10
C SER A 67 -6.20 -34.77 0.75
N ASN A 68 -6.07 -33.45 0.82
CA ASN A 68 -5.07 -32.83 1.69
C ASN A 68 -5.34 -33.11 3.17
N ILE A 69 -6.57 -32.94 3.63
CA ILE A 69 -6.94 -33.17 5.03
C ILE A 69 -6.72 -34.64 5.42
N GLN A 70 -7.16 -35.58 4.59
CA GLN A 70 -6.99 -37.03 4.83
C GLN A 70 -5.52 -37.44 4.90
N GLN A 71 -4.64 -36.76 4.16
CA GLN A 71 -3.19 -36.96 4.22
C GLN A 71 -2.52 -36.25 5.41
N GLY A 72 -3.28 -35.58 6.27
CA GLY A 72 -2.76 -34.79 7.38
C GLY A 72 -2.10 -33.47 6.97
N ASN A 73 -2.31 -33.02 5.74
CA ASN A 73 -1.74 -31.78 5.23
C ASN A 73 -2.64 -30.59 5.57
N TYR A 74 -2.09 -29.61 6.27
CA TYR A 74 -2.78 -28.35 6.51
C TYR A 74 -3.06 -27.61 5.18
N THR A 75 -4.31 -27.18 4.98
CA THR A 75 -4.75 -26.55 3.74
C THR A 75 -5.74 -25.40 4.00
N ARG A 76 -6.03 -24.60 2.97
CA ARG A 76 -7.08 -23.57 3.02
C ARG A 76 -8.36 -24.07 2.39
N SER A 77 -9.49 -23.78 3.07
CA SER A 77 -10.83 -23.94 2.52
C SER A 77 -11.40 -22.61 2.07
N ALA A 78 -12.06 -22.61 0.94
CA ALA A 78 -12.94 -21.52 0.51
C ALA A 78 -14.22 -21.51 1.36
N ASN A 79 -14.94 -20.38 1.35
CA ASN A 79 -16.22 -20.24 2.04
C ASN A 79 -17.23 -19.53 1.12
N PRO A 80 -18.20 -20.25 0.55
CA PRO A 80 -19.23 -19.67 -0.30
C PRO A 80 -20.20 -18.74 0.43
N GLU A 81 -20.26 -18.77 1.76
CA GLU A 81 -21.13 -17.89 2.57
C GLU A 81 -20.49 -16.52 2.88
N LEU A 82 -19.31 -16.22 2.32
CA LEU A 82 -18.68 -14.93 2.51
C LEU A 82 -19.59 -13.78 2.07
N GLN A 83 -19.82 -12.88 3.00
CA GLN A 83 -20.52 -11.63 2.72
C GLN A 83 -19.59 -10.65 2.01
N PRO A 84 -20.12 -9.77 1.16
CA PRO A 84 -19.33 -8.68 0.60
C PRO A 84 -18.75 -7.79 1.69
N THR A 85 -17.50 -7.36 1.52
CA THR A 85 -16.92 -6.29 2.36
C THR A 85 -17.71 -5.00 2.15
N LYS A 86 -18.14 -4.38 3.25
CA LYS A 86 -18.95 -3.16 3.27
C LYS A 86 -18.06 -1.96 3.58
N THR A 87 -18.07 -0.96 2.71
CA THR A 87 -17.40 0.32 2.93
C THR A 87 -18.45 1.42 3.05
N THR A 88 -18.37 2.20 4.12
CA THR A 88 -19.18 3.41 4.29
C THR A 88 -18.25 4.62 4.31
N GLU A 89 -18.51 5.58 3.44
CA GLU A 89 -17.71 6.80 3.29
C GLU A 89 -18.55 8.04 3.59
N TYR A 90 -17.94 8.97 4.32
CA TYR A 90 -18.46 10.30 4.61
C TYR A 90 -17.40 11.30 4.22
N GLU A 91 -17.81 12.30 3.45
CA GLU A 91 -16.94 13.41 3.09
C GLU A 91 -17.70 14.72 3.25
N ILE A 92 -17.00 15.72 3.77
CA ILE A 92 -17.48 17.10 3.77
C ILE A 92 -16.33 18.01 3.37
N GLY A 93 -16.62 19.01 2.56
CA GLY A 93 -15.56 19.91 2.11
C GLY A 93 -16.06 21.24 1.60
N PHE A 94 -15.07 22.12 1.46
CA PHE A 94 -15.26 23.45 0.92
C PHE A 94 -14.27 23.69 -0.21
N LYS A 95 -14.80 24.20 -1.30
CA LYS A 95 -14.01 24.70 -2.41
C LYS A 95 -14.11 26.21 -2.47
N GLN A 96 -12.99 26.88 -2.37
CA GLN A 96 -12.90 28.35 -2.34
C GLN A 96 -12.11 28.84 -3.55
N LEU A 97 -12.70 29.71 -4.33
CA LEU A 97 -12.00 30.50 -5.33
C LEU A 97 -11.45 31.75 -4.62
N VAL A 98 -10.15 31.73 -4.28
CA VAL A 98 -9.49 32.83 -3.55
C VAL A 98 -9.33 34.06 -4.46
N THR A 99 -8.89 33.82 -5.69
CA THR A 99 -8.89 34.77 -6.79
C THR A 99 -9.44 34.09 -8.03
N ASP A 100 -9.64 34.81 -9.13
CA ASP A 100 -10.11 34.20 -10.39
C ASP A 100 -9.13 33.12 -10.94
N ASP A 101 -7.91 33.12 -10.45
CA ASP A 101 -6.85 32.22 -10.88
C ASP A 101 -6.39 31.23 -9.80
N ILE A 102 -6.83 31.35 -8.55
CA ILE A 102 -6.37 30.50 -7.44
C ILE A 102 -7.57 29.87 -6.73
N SER A 103 -7.60 28.55 -6.67
CA SER A 103 -8.60 27.80 -5.92
C SER A 103 -7.96 26.92 -4.86
N ILE A 104 -8.64 26.85 -3.73
CA ILE A 104 -8.32 25.96 -2.61
C ILE A 104 -9.51 25.00 -2.43
N ASP A 105 -9.20 23.73 -2.18
CA ASP A 105 -10.19 22.72 -1.80
C ASP A 105 -9.72 22.05 -0.51
N MET A 106 -10.60 21.92 0.46
CA MET A 106 -10.35 21.23 1.71
C MET A 106 -11.49 20.27 1.98
N THR A 107 -11.17 18.98 2.07
CA THR A 107 -12.12 17.90 2.31
C THR A 107 -11.71 17.11 3.54
N LEU A 108 -12.64 16.94 4.48
CA LEU A 108 -12.55 16.01 5.58
C LEU A 108 -13.24 14.71 5.17
N PHE A 109 -12.61 13.58 5.44
CA PHE A 109 -13.17 12.28 5.09
C PHE A 109 -13.09 11.29 6.26
N TYR A 110 -14.08 10.40 6.31
CA TYR A 110 -14.14 9.26 7.21
C TYR A 110 -14.65 8.05 6.43
N THR A 111 -13.84 7.00 6.40
CA THR A 111 -14.16 5.73 5.73
C THR A 111 -14.17 4.62 6.77
N GLU A 112 -15.26 3.89 6.87
CA GLU A 112 -15.39 2.68 7.68
C GLU A 112 -15.53 1.47 6.75
N LYS A 113 -14.74 0.43 7.00
CA LYS A 113 -14.86 -0.85 6.31
C LYS A 113 -15.15 -1.95 7.31
N LYS A 114 -16.16 -2.78 7.02
CA LYS A 114 -16.63 -3.91 7.84
C LYS A 114 -16.66 -5.17 7.00
N ASP A 115 -16.74 -6.28 7.69
CA ASP A 115 -16.85 -7.61 7.09
C ASP A 115 -15.67 -7.91 6.15
N PHE A 116 -14.44 -7.44 6.50
CA PHE A 116 -13.26 -7.86 5.77
C PHE A 116 -13.11 -9.36 5.80
N ILE A 117 -12.65 -9.91 4.68
CA ILE A 117 -12.28 -11.31 4.59
C ILE A 117 -11.00 -11.51 5.39
N GLN A 118 -11.07 -12.42 6.37
CA GLN A 118 -9.94 -12.88 7.16
C GLN A 118 -9.81 -14.40 7.04
N ILE A 119 -8.67 -14.93 7.47
CA ILE A 119 -8.42 -16.36 7.53
C ILE A 119 -8.42 -16.78 9.01
N ARG A 120 -9.27 -17.72 9.36
CA ARG A 120 -9.33 -18.34 10.67
C ARG A 120 -8.82 -19.77 10.61
N ASN A 121 -8.16 -20.21 11.68
CA ASN A 121 -7.84 -21.60 11.88
C ASN A 121 -9.09 -22.34 12.44
N VAL A 122 -9.42 -23.47 11.84
CA VAL A 122 -10.48 -24.36 12.28
C VAL A 122 -9.82 -25.65 12.75
N ALA A 123 -10.11 -26.02 13.99
CA ALA A 123 -9.70 -27.32 14.52
C ALA A 123 -10.55 -28.40 13.87
N ALA A 124 -9.92 -29.43 13.33
CA ALA A 124 -10.59 -30.56 12.69
C ALA A 124 -9.72 -31.82 12.81
N SER A 125 -10.30 -33.01 12.61
CA SER A 125 -9.61 -34.28 12.56
C SER A 125 -9.52 -34.76 11.11
N PRO A 126 -8.40 -35.35 10.65
CA PRO A 126 -7.15 -35.64 11.35
C PRO A 126 -6.21 -34.43 11.47
N THR A 127 -6.47 -33.32 10.79
CA THR A 127 -5.70 -32.06 10.88
C THR A 127 -6.59 -30.85 10.75
N GLY A 128 -6.23 -29.75 11.42
CA GLY A 128 -6.90 -28.46 11.26
C GLY A 128 -6.70 -27.87 9.85
N TYR A 129 -7.51 -26.89 9.50
CA TYR A 129 -7.43 -26.18 8.24
C TYR A 129 -7.70 -24.68 8.43
N ALA A 130 -7.32 -23.87 7.43
CA ALA A 130 -7.65 -22.46 7.39
C ALA A 130 -8.96 -22.25 6.62
N LEU A 131 -9.83 -21.37 7.12
CA LEU A 131 -11.11 -21.02 6.49
C LEU A 131 -11.20 -19.51 6.28
N TYR A 132 -11.62 -19.10 5.07
CA TYR A 132 -11.99 -17.71 4.84
C TYR A 132 -13.28 -17.37 5.58
N SER A 133 -13.30 -16.26 6.30
CA SER A 133 -14.45 -15.75 7.04
C SER A 133 -14.51 -14.24 7.01
N ASN A 134 -15.67 -13.65 7.27
CA ASN A 134 -15.78 -12.21 7.51
C ASN A 134 -15.51 -11.93 8.99
N GLY A 135 -14.85 -10.80 9.30
CA GLY A 135 -14.61 -10.49 10.71
C GLY A 135 -13.83 -9.21 10.97
N ASP A 136 -12.89 -8.87 10.12
CA ASP A 136 -12.08 -7.68 10.34
C ASP A 136 -12.81 -6.38 9.98
N PHE A 137 -12.38 -5.30 10.63
CA PHE A 137 -12.84 -3.95 10.31
C PHE A 137 -11.66 -2.98 10.23
N SER A 138 -11.86 -1.86 9.55
CA SER A 138 -10.92 -0.75 9.57
C SER A 138 -11.62 0.59 9.44
N THR A 139 -10.97 1.61 9.96
CA THR A 139 -11.38 3.00 9.80
C THR A 139 -10.22 3.81 9.26
N VAL A 140 -10.50 4.69 8.30
CA VAL A 140 -9.54 5.66 7.79
C VAL A 140 -10.20 7.02 7.87
N LYS A 141 -9.53 7.97 8.52
CA LYS A 141 -10.02 9.35 8.67
C LYS A 141 -8.93 10.34 8.37
N GLY A 142 -9.30 11.48 7.84
CA GLY A 142 -8.29 12.45 7.49
C GLY A 142 -8.82 13.72 6.85
N MET A 143 -7.86 14.46 6.31
CA MET A 143 -8.09 15.72 5.62
C MET A 143 -7.26 15.73 4.34
N ALA A 144 -7.90 16.11 3.24
CA ALA A 144 -7.25 16.40 1.98
C ALA A 144 -7.29 17.90 1.71
N PHE A 145 -6.16 18.46 1.30
CA PHE A 145 -6.02 19.85 0.92
C PHE A 145 -5.45 19.94 -0.50
N SER A 146 -6.07 20.72 -1.36
CA SER A 146 -5.63 20.99 -2.73
C SER A 146 -5.54 22.49 -2.97
N LEU A 147 -4.41 22.93 -3.50
CA LEU A 147 -4.20 24.27 -4.04
C LEU A 147 -3.98 24.15 -5.54
N ARG A 148 -4.79 24.83 -6.33
CA ARG A 148 -4.67 24.85 -7.79
C ARG A 148 -4.63 26.27 -8.31
N THR A 149 -3.68 26.57 -9.18
CA THR A 149 -3.63 27.83 -9.86
C THR A 149 -3.93 27.66 -11.35
N ARG A 150 -4.56 28.67 -11.96
CA ARG A 150 -4.43 28.85 -13.40
C ARG A 150 -2.99 29.28 -13.70
N ARG A 151 -2.69 29.48 -14.96
CA ARG A 151 -1.35 29.97 -15.34
C ARG A 151 -1.22 31.47 -14.98
N LEU A 152 -0.48 31.74 -13.90
CA LEU A 152 -0.13 33.08 -13.47
C LEU A 152 1.12 33.53 -14.24
N GLY A 153 0.93 34.35 -15.27
CA GLY A 153 2.01 34.66 -16.21
C GLY A 153 2.52 33.38 -16.90
N ASN A 154 3.70 32.93 -16.54
CA ASN A 154 4.34 31.76 -17.12
C ASN A 154 4.25 30.49 -16.22
N ALA A 155 3.80 30.62 -14.98
CA ALA A 155 3.82 29.56 -14.00
C ALA A 155 2.41 29.02 -13.68
N LYS A 156 2.32 27.72 -13.42
CA LYS A 156 1.14 27.03 -12.88
C LYS A 156 1.59 26.14 -11.73
N LEU A 157 0.84 26.16 -10.63
CA LEU A 157 1.08 25.34 -9.45
C LEU A 157 -0.16 24.48 -9.13
N ASP A 158 0.05 23.18 -8.98
CA ASP A 158 -0.92 22.26 -8.41
C ASP A 158 -0.27 21.58 -7.21
N ALA A 159 -0.81 21.77 -6.01
CA ALA A 159 -0.31 21.17 -4.78
C ALA A 159 -1.43 20.41 -4.06
N ASN A 160 -1.17 19.17 -3.69
CA ASN A 160 -2.10 18.34 -2.93
C ASN A 160 -1.38 17.81 -1.70
N TYR A 161 -2.06 17.85 -0.57
CA TYR A 161 -1.59 17.29 0.69
C TYR A 161 -2.72 16.52 1.36
N THR A 162 -2.39 15.33 1.89
CA THR A 162 -3.34 14.52 2.66
C THR A 162 -2.71 14.13 3.98
N LEU A 163 -3.47 14.38 5.05
CA LEU A 163 -3.24 13.84 6.37
C LEU A 163 -4.27 12.74 6.62
N SER A 164 -3.84 11.51 6.89
CA SER A 164 -4.75 10.40 7.15
C SER A 164 -4.29 9.52 8.31
N TYR A 165 -5.24 8.89 8.97
CA TYR A 165 -5.03 7.93 10.05
C TYR A 165 -5.85 6.70 9.76
N GLY A 166 -5.16 5.58 9.50
CA GLY A 166 -5.77 4.28 9.25
C GLY A 166 -5.56 3.35 10.43
N GLY A 167 -6.63 2.79 10.97
CA GLY A 167 -6.59 1.80 12.04
C GLY A 167 -7.63 0.70 11.85
N GLY A 168 -7.36 -0.48 12.37
CA GLY A 168 -8.26 -1.64 12.25
C GLY A 168 -7.72 -2.88 12.96
N THR A 169 -8.46 -3.97 12.86
CA THR A 169 -8.07 -5.28 13.42
C THR A 169 -7.17 -6.05 12.46
N GLY A 170 -7.31 -5.84 11.14
CA GLY A 170 -6.47 -6.45 10.11
C GLY A 170 -6.21 -5.52 8.93
N SER A 171 -5.04 -5.63 8.35
CA SER A 171 -4.67 -4.89 7.14
C SER A 171 -5.01 -5.64 5.85
N ASN A 172 -5.06 -6.97 5.92
CA ASN A 172 -5.44 -7.89 4.84
C ASN A 172 -5.89 -9.24 5.44
N ALA A 173 -6.42 -10.13 4.63
CA ALA A 173 -6.96 -11.42 5.04
C ALA A 173 -5.94 -12.32 5.78
N ASP A 174 -4.66 -12.19 5.48
CA ASP A 174 -3.61 -13.01 6.09
C ASP A 174 -3.08 -12.44 7.42
N THR A 175 -3.54 -11.27 7.88
CA THR A 175 -2.98 -10.61 9.06
C THR A 175 -3.14 -11.46 10.32
N GLY A 176 -4.37 -11.87 10.65
CA GLY A 176 -4.67 -12.73 11.81
C GLY A 176 -4.04 -14.11 11.67
N TYR A 177 -4.14 -14.73 10.49
CA TYR A 177 -3.56 -16.03 10.19
C TYR A 177 -2.04 -16.08 10.45
N ARG A 178 -1.29 -15.07 9.99
CA ARG A 178 0.17 -15.01 10.21
C ARG A 178 0.51 -14.86 11.69
N ILE A 179 -0.26 -14.10 12.45
CA ILE A 179 -0.05 -13.91 13.88
C ILE A 179 -0.35 -15.21 14.63
N SER A 180 -1.46 -15.87 14.34
CA SER A 180 -1.82 -17.17 14.95
C SER A 180 -0.79 -18.26 14.62
N TRP A 181 -0.31 -18.32 13.39
CA TRP A 181 0.74 -19.26 12.96
C TRP A 181 2.04 -19.09 13.73
N LEU A 182 2.38 -17.84 14.12
CA LEU A 182 3.58 -17.51 14.90
C LEU A 182 3.38 -17.69 16.43
N GLY A 183 2.25 -18.25 16.86
CA GLY A 183 1.92 -18.51 18.26
C GLY A 183 1.35 -17.30 19.00
N GLY A 184 0.90 -16.28 18.26
CA GLY A 184 0.15 -15.14 18.80
C GLY A 184 -1.38 -15.38 18.75
N ASN A 185 -2.13 -14.60 19.51
CA ASN A 185 -3.59 -14.55 19.42
C ASN A 185 -4.02 -13.61 18.28
N ASP A 186 -5.19 -13.88 17.69
CA ASP A 186 -5.79 -12.98 16.72
C ASP A 186 -5.94 -11.56 17.31
N PRO A 187 -5.66 -10.51 16.53
CA PRO A 187 -5.75 -9.15 17.02
C PRO A 187 -7.20 -8.82 17.39
N THR A 188 -7.46 -8.61 18.67
CA THR A 188 -8.77 -8.19 19.20
C THR A 188 -8.85 -6.69 19.44
N PHE A 189 -7.78 -5.95 19.20
CA PHE A 189 -7.68 -4.52 19.40
C PHE A 189 -7.30 -3.81 18.11
N THR A 190 -7.69 -2.55 18.02
CA THR A 190 -7.36 -1.69 16.88
C THR A 190 -5.89 -1.32 16.88
N SER A 191 -5.21 -1.55 15.77
CA SER A 191 -3.82 -1.14 15.51
C SER A 191 -3.73 -0.33 14.21
N PRO A 192 -2.65 0.45 14.01
CA PRO A 192 -2.44 1.09 12.71
C PRO A 192 -2.42 0.05 11.58
N LEU A 193 -2.94 0.42 10.43
CA LEU A 193 -2.88 -0.44 9.24
C LEU A 193 -1.47 -0.41 8.63
N ASN A 194 -1.04 -1.49 7.99
CA ASN A 194 0.30 -1.55 7.37
C ASN A 194 0.49 -0.50 6.26
N TYR A 195 -0.60 -0.06 5.63
CA TYR A 195 -0.63 1.01 4.64
C TYR A 195 -0.98 2.39 5.22
N ASP A 196 -1.00 2.54 6.56
CA ASP A 196 -1.16 3.85 7.21
C ASP A 196 0.05 4.74 6.89
N GLN A 197 -0.13 5.63 5.92
CA GLN A 197 0.83 6.66 5.54
C GLN A 197 0.24 8.02 5.90
N ARG A 198 0.69 8.58 7.02
CA ARG A 198 0.02 9.75 7.64
C ARG A 198 0.08 11.00 6.81
N HIS A 199 1.19 11.25 6.16
CA HIS A 199 1.40 12.46 5.38
C HIS A 199 1.77 12.09 3.95
N THR A 200 1.00 12.57 2.99
CA THR A 200 1.35 12.50 1.57
C THR A 200 1.23 13.89 0.95
N ALA A 201 2.20 14.24 0.11
CA ALA A 201 2.18 15.50 -0.62
C ALA A 201 2.65 15.30 -2.06
N ASN A 202 1.96 15.95 -2.98
CA ASN A 202 2.32 16.03 -4.39
C ASN A 202 2.25 17.47 -4.84
N ILE A 203 3.36 17.99 -5.39
CA ILE A 203 3.44 19.37 -5.89
C ILE A 203 3.91 19.30 -7.34
N VAL A 204 3.12 19.88 -8.23
CA VAL A 204 3.46 20.06 -9.64
C VAL A 204 3.64 21.53 -9.93
N LEU A 205 4.82 21.91 -10.38
CA LEU A 205 5.11 23.23 -10.89
C LEU A 205 5.37 23.14 -12.40
N ASP A 206 4.58 23.85 -13.18
CA ASP A 206 4.74 23.95 -14.62
C ASP A 206 5.05 25.40 -15.01
N TYR A 207 6.17 25.61 -15.65
CA TYR A 207 6.59 26.90 -16.18
C TYR A 207 6.68 26.83 -17.70
N ARG A 208 6.00 27.74 -18.40
CA ARG A 208 6.01 27.79 -19.87
C ARG A 208 6.08 29.23 -20.34
N THR A 209 7.02 29.48 -21.24
CA THR A 209 7.14 30.80 -21.88
C THR A 209 6.32 30.83 -23.17
N GLY A 210 5.85 32.00 -23.50
CA GLY A 210 5.17 32.26 -24.76
C GLY A 210 6.11 32.28 -25.98
N ASN A 211 5.61 32.81 -27.08
CA ASN A 211 6.33 32.85 -28.36
C ASN A 211 7.27 34.08 -28.51
N ARG A 212 7.55 34.80 -27.44
CA ARG A 212 8.39 36.04 -27.47
C ARG A 212 9.56 35.91 -26.51
N GLY A 213 10.65 36.65 -26.83
CA GLY A 213 11.85 36.73 -25.99
C GLY A 213 12.89 35.62 -26.23
N LEU A 214 13.97 35.67 -25.49
CA LEU A 214 15.11 34.77 -25.61
C LEU A 214 14.75 33.31 -25.29
N LEU A 215 13.87 33.10 -24.31
CA LEU A 215 13.36 31.77 -23.89
C LEU A 215 12.00 31.41 -24.53
N LYS A 216 11.71 31.90 -25.76
CA LYS A 216 10.46 31.58 -26.45
C LYS A 216 10.26 30.06 -26.54
N LEU A 217 9.00 29.57 -26.32
CA LEU A 217 8.62 28.15 -26.41
C LEU A 217 9.49 27.24 -25.52
N PHE A 218 9.87 27.73 -24.35
CA PHE A 218 10.56 26.95 -23.34
C PHE A 218 9.54 26.45 -22.32
N GLY A 219 9.69 25.19 -21.91
CA GLY A 219 8.90 24.54 -20.84
C GLY A 219 9.79 23.93 -19.79
N ALA A 220 9.40 24.06 -18.52
CA ALA A 220 9.98 23.34 -17.39
C ALA A 220 8.86 22.84 -16.48
N ASN A 221 8.91 21.57 -16.12
CA ASN A 221 7.95 20.96 -15.21
C ASN A 221 8.68 20.23 -14.10
N MET A 222 8.24 20.43 -12.86
CA MET A 222 8.75 19.73 -11.68
C MET A 222 7.60 19.02 -10.99
N LEU A 223 7.80 17.76 -10.67
CA LEU A 223 6.92 16.97 -9.82
C LEU A 223 7.68 16.58 -8.55
N PHE A 224 7.26 17.12 -7.43
CA PHE A 224 7.71 16.72 -6.10
C PHE A 224 6.68 15.79 -5.48
N ARG A 225 7.14 14.66 -4.93
CA ARG A 225 6.32 13.70 -4.18
C ARG A 225 6.96 13.44 -2.82
N TYR A 226 6.15 13.45 -1.79
CA TYR A 226 6.54 13.11 -0.42
C TYR A 226 5.53 12.14 0.18
N GLY A 227 6.03 11.16 0.93
CA GLY A 227 5.24 10.26 1.75
C GLY A 227 5.94 9.98 3.06
N SER A 228 5.24 10.12 4.18
CA SER A 228 5.74 9.60 5.45
C SER A 228 5.89 8.08 5.36
N GLY A 229 6.71 7.48 6.22
CA GLY A 229 6.89 6.04 6.25
C GLY A 229 5.58 5.29 6.48
N MET A 230 5.39 4.19 5.78
CA MET A 230 4.34 3.22 6.06
C MET A 230 4.65 2.45 7.35
N ARG A 231 3.69 1.66 7.83
CA ARG A 231 3.82 0.93 9.07
C ARG A 231 4.40 -0.47 8.87
N TYR A 232 5.12 -0.96 9.88
CA TYR A 232 5.56 -2.35 9.96
C TYR A 232 5.48 -2.85 11.41
N THR A 233 5.44 -4.17 11.60
CA THR A 233 5.44 -4.79 12.92
C THR A 233 6.88 -5.14 13.31
N PRO A 234 7.46 -4.53 14.37
CA PRO A 234 8.78 -4.92 14.85
C PRO A 234 8.83 -6.39 15.24
N SER A 235 9.85 -7.11 14.77
CA SER A 235 10.03 -8.53 14.98
C SER A 235 11.41 -8.89 15.52
N LYS A 236 11.58 -10.12 15.98
CA LYS A 236 12.89 -10.66 16.40
C LYS A 236 13.88 -10.66 15.23
N PRO A 237 15.20 -10.66 15.52
CA PRO A 237 16.20 -10.77 14.47
C PRO A 237 16.12 -12.11 13.75
N ARG A 238 16.69 -12.17 12.56
CA ARG A 238 16.82 -13.40 11.78
C ARG A 238 17.66 -14.43 12.53
N THR A 239 17.33 -15.73 12.42
CA THR A 239 18.01 -16.79 13.16
C THR A 239 19.02 -17.61 12.33
N ALA A 240 18.97 -17.46 11.00
CA ALA A 240 19.90 -18.18 10.11
C ALA A 240 20.28 -17.37 8.86
N VAL A 241 21.48 -17.62 8.33
CA VAL A 241 22.03 -16.94 7.14
C VAL A 241 21.28 -17.28 5.87
N PHE A 242 20.95 -18.57 5.70
CA PHE A 242 20.35 -19.11 4.48
C PHE A 242 19.13 -19.95 4.80
N GLY A 243 17.98 -19.60 4.25
CA GLY A 243 16.80 -20.46 4.30
C GLY A 243 16.19 -20.72 5.68
N GLY A 244 16.75 -20.12 6.72
CA GLY A 244 16.14 -20.14 8.04
C GLY A 244 14.78 -19.43 8.00
N GLN A 245 13.83 -19.92 8.77
CA GLN A 245 12.56 -19.21 8.94
C GLN A 245 12.88 -17.78 9.33
N LEU A 246 12.32 -16.84 8.56
CA LEU A 246 12.27 -15.46 8.98
C LEU A 246 11.61 -15.47 10.35
N SER A 247 12.32 -15.01 11.37
CA SER A 247 11.70 -14.82 12.67
C SER A 247 10.79 -13.60 12.55
N ASP A 248 9.60 -13.81 11.99
CA ASP A 248 8.54 -12.79 11.96
C ASP A 248 7.80 -12.70 13.30
N GLN A 249 8.35 -13.31 14.37
CA GLN A 249 7.75 -13.22 15.71
C GLN A 249 7.75 -11.75 16.17
N PRO A 250 6.55 -11.16 16.36
CA PRO A 250 6.45 -9.78 16.84
C PRO A 250 7.08 -9.62 18.21
N VAL A 251 7.79 -8.51 18.41
CA VAL A 251 8.33 -8.07 19.72
C VAL A 251 7.62 -6.82 20.23
N ALA A 252 6.74 -6.23 19.43
CA ALA A 252 5.97 -5.05 19.76
C ALA A 252 4.56 -5.15 19.15
N ALA A 253 3.71 -4.17 19.43
CA ALA A 253 2.36 -4.12 18.90
C ALA A 253 2.33 -4.13 17.36
N LEU A 254 1.28 -4.70 16.79
CA LEU A 254 1.07 -4.79 15.34
C LEU A 254 1.20 -3.41 14.70
N ASN A 255 2.02 -3.30 13.65
CA ASN A 255 2.23 -2.09 12.87
C ASN A 255 2.67 -0.85 13.70
N SER A 256 3.33 -1.06 14.84
CA SER A 256 3.80 0.02 15.72
C SER A 256 5.05 0.75 15.17
N GLY A 257 5.86 0.08 14.37
CA GLY A 257 7.03 0.67 13.73
C GLY A 257 6.64 1.54 12.53
N THR A 258 7.52 2.49 12.18
CA THR A 258 7.36 3.36 11.00
C THR A 258 8.59 3.29 10.13
N MET A 259 8.41 3.00 8.84
CA MET A 259 9.47 2.99 7.83
C MET A 259 10.01 4.41 7.59
N PRO A 260 11.21 4.56 7.03
CA PRO A 260 11.72 5.86 6.58
C PRO A 260 10.75 6.55 5.62
N ALA A 261 10.65 7.88 5.74
CA ALA A 261 9.90 8.69 4.78
C ALA A 261 10.55 8.65 3.40
N THR A 262 9.73 8.80 2.38
CA THR A 262 10.16 8.81 0.98
C THR A 262 9.89 10.16 0.35
N PHE A 263 10.80 10.63 -0.50
CA PHE A 263 10.56 11.79 -1.35
C PHE A 263 11.21 11.59 -2.72
N ASN A 264 10.64 12.21 -3.73
CA ASN A 264 11.12 12.13 -5.09
C ASN A 264 10.88 13.46 -5.81
N VAL A 265 11.83 13.84 -6.65
CA VAL A 265 11.72 15.00 -7.55
C VAL A 265 11.97 14.54 -8.97
N ASP A 266 10.97 14.71 -9.82
CA ASP A 266 11.08 14.48 -11.25
C ASP A 266 11.06 15.83 -11.98
N LEU A 267 11.94 16.00 -12.96
CA LEU A 267 12.07 17.21 -13.75
C LEU A 267 11.88 16.90 -15.23
N ARG A 268 11.19 17.78 -15.92
CA ARG A 268 11.12 17.79 -17.36
C ARG A 268 11.44 19.20 -17.87
N ILE A 269 12.34 19.29 -18.79
CA ILE A 269 12.66 20.53 -19.50
C ILE A 269 12.44 20.28 -20.98
N ASP A 270 11.75 21.19 -21.66
CA ASP A 270 11.52 21.12 -23.09
C ASP A 270 11.71 22.47 -23.76
N LYS A 271 12.20 22.44 -24.99
CA LYS A 271 12.38 23.59 -25.84
C LYS A 271 11.94 23.28 -27.26
N THR A 272 11.07 24.12 -27.80
CA THR A 272 10.65 24.01 -29.21
C THR A 272 11.33 25.06 -30.06
N PHE A 273 11.88 24.65 -31.19
CA PHE A 273 12.47 25.48 -32.24
C PHE A 273 11.53 25.43 -33.45
N MET A 274 11.20 26.60 -33.98
CA MET A 274 10.42 26.73 -35.22
C MET A 274 11.37 26.99 -36.37
N VAL A 275 11.39 26.12 -37.36
CA VAL A 275 12.18 26.23 -38.58
C VAL A 275 11.22 26.13 -39.77
N ASN A 276 10.86 27.24 -40.35
CA ASN A 276 9.80 27.34 -41.36
C ASN A 276 8.47 26.77 -40.81
N ASN A 277 7.90 25.76 -41.46
CA ASN A 277 6.65 25.08 -41.06
C ASN A 277 6.90 23.85 -40.17
N ILE A 278 8.15 23.57 -39.83
CA ILE A 278 8.52 22.42 -39.02
C ILE A 278 8.78 22.87 -37.59
N SER A 279 8.19 22.18 -36.60
CA SER A 279 8.52 22.38 -35.20
C SER A 279 9.39 21.24 -34.69
N LEU A 280 10.57 21.60 -34.17
CA LEU A 280 11.54 20.70 -33.57
C LEU A 280 11.52 20.89 -32.06
N GLY A 281 10.93 19.91 -31.33
CA GLY A 281 10.91 19.86 -29.88
C GLY A 281 12.07 19.01 -29.34
N VAL A 282 12.89 19.58 -28.48
CA VAL A 282 13.92 18.86 -27.71
C VAL A 282 13.45 18.79 -26.28
N PHE A 283 13.49 17.61 -25.67
CA PHE A 283 13.14 17.48 -24.26
C PHE A 283 14.12 16.61 -23.48
N CYS A 284 14.26 16.91 -22.22
CA CYS A 284 15.00 16.13 -21.24
C CYS A 284 14.08 15.82 -20.04
N VAL A 285 13.98 14.56 -19.68
CA VAL A 285 13.25 14.07 -18.50
C VAL A 285 14.26 13.48 -17.54
N VAL A 286 14.27 13.97 -16.31
CA VAL A 286 15.11 13.47 -15.22
C VAL A 286 14.18 12.93 -14.14
N LYS A 287 14.07 11.63 -14.02
CA LYS A 287 13.37 10.97 -12.92
C LYS A 287 14.31 10.81 -11.74
N ASN A 288 13.79 11.02 -10.54
CA ASN A 288 14.57 11.01 -9.30
C ASN A 288 15.81 11.92 -9.42
N ALA A 289 15.59 13.20 -9.70
CA ALA A 289 16.67 14.17 -9.97
C ALA A 289 17.67 14.29 -8.82
N LEU A 290 17.23 14.12 -7.58
CA LEU A 290 18.06 14.15 -6.39
C LEU A 290 18.82 12.85 -6.13
N ASN A 291 18.56 11.79 -6.93
CA ASN A 291 19.09 10.43 -6.72
C ASN A 291 18.84 9.90 -5.30
N ASN A 292 17.66 10.19 -4.75
CA ASN A 292 17.28 9.74 -3.41
C ASN A 292 17.02 8.24 -3.39
N GLN A 293 17.56 7.53 -2.39
CA GLN A 293 17.32 6.11 -2.16
C GLN A 293 16.02 5.94 -1.35
N SER A 294 14.87 6.09 -1.99
CA SER A 294 13.57 5.90 -1.37
C SER A 294 13.39 4.44 -0.95
N VAL A 295 13.23 4.19 0.35
CA VAL A 295 13.04 2.85 0.90
C VAL A 295 11.64 2.33 0.58
N GLN A 296 11.54 1.18 -0.11
CA GLN A 296 10.28 0.53 -0.49
C GLN A 296 9.88 -0.59 0.47
N SER A 297 10.85 -1.25 1.10
CA SER A 297 10.62 -2.27 2.11
C SER A 297 11.77 -2.33 3.11
N VAL A 298 11.45 -2.75 4.32
CA VAL A 298 12.41 -2.85 5.43
C VAL A 298 12.47 -4.27 5.98
N TYR A 299 13.50 -4.54 6.76
CA TYR A 299 13.50 -5.70 7.65
C TYR A 299 12.75 -5.33 8.93
N ASN A 300 11.81 -6.17 9.33
CA ASN A 300 10.95 -5.91 10.50
C ASN A 300 11.71 -5.82 11.83
N PHE A 301 12.92 -6.37 11.91
CA PHE A 301 13.77 -6.22 13.09
C PHE A 301 14.20 -4.77 13.32
N SER A 302 14.73 -4.13 12.30
CA SER A 302 15.40 -2.82 12.44
C SER A 302 14.58 -1.65 11.89
N GLY A 303 13.58 -1.91 11.02
CA GLY A 303 12.93 -0.87 10.24
C GLY A 303 13.81 -0.26 9.15
N LEU A 304 14.94 -0.90 8.81
CA LEU A 304 15.91 -0.47 7.80
C LEU A 304 15.97 -1.46 6.64
N PRO A 305 16.33 -1.01 5.43
CA PRO A 305 16.37 -1.88 4.23
C PRO A 305 17.58 -2.81 4.19
N ASN A 306 18.59 -2.62 5.04
CA ASN A 306 19.90 -3.27 5.01
C ASN A 306 20.35 -3.89 6.35
N ASN A 307 19.43 -4.08 7.29
CA ASN A 307 19.75 -4.69 8.59
C ASN A 307 18.61 -5.62 9.04
N ASP A 308 18.82 -6.92 8.98
CA ASP A 308 17.87 -7.95 9.41
C ASP A 308 18.10 -8.44 10.86
N GLY A 309 19.10 -7.89 11.55
CA GLY A 309 19.45 -8.21 12.92
C GLY A 309 20.23 -9.50 13.10
N TYR A 310 20.50 -10.29 12.05
CA TYR A 310 21.21 -11.56 12.21
C TYR A 310 22.59 -11.40 12.84
N LEU A 311 23.36 -10.41 12.42
CA LEU A 311 24.70 -10.14 12.96
C LEU A 311 24.69 -9.72 14.45
N THR A 312 23.53 -9.37 15.04
CA THR A 312 23.41 -9.11 16.47
C THR A 312 23.21 -10.38 17.30
N THR A 313 22.95 -11.49 16.65
CA THR A 313 22.75 -12.79 17.33
C THR A 313 24.07 -13.55 17.50
N GLN A 314 24.11 -14.47 18.49
CA GLN A 314 25.26 -15.34 18.68
C GLN A 314 25.58 -16.18 17.42
N ALA A 315 24.54 -16.66 16.73
CA ALA A 315 24.69 -17.41 15.48
C ALA A 315 25.34 -16.57 14.37
N GLY A 316 24.95 -15.29 14.26
CA GLY A 316 25.54 -14.36 13.32
C GLY A 316 27.00 -14.03 13.65
N GLN A 317 27.31 -13.82 14.90
CA GLN A 317 28.70 -13.62 15.35
C GLN A 317 29.58 -14.85 15.10
N ASN A 318 29.07 -16.06 15.39
CA ASN A 318 29.77 -17.29 15.10
C ASN A 318 30.02 -17.45 13.59
N TRP A 319 29.04 -17.13 12.75
CA TRP A 319 29.18 -17.19 11.31
C TRP A 319 30.24 -16.21 10.77
N VAL A 320 30.27 -14.97 11.26
CA VAL A 320 31.26 -13.95 10.90
C VAL A 320 32.68 -14.39 11.29
N ASN A 321 32.82 -15.05 12.45
CA ASN A 321 34.09 -15.51 12.99
C ASN A 321 34.50 -16.89 12.45
N ASP A 322 33.72 -17.50 11.52
CA ASP A 322 34.08 -18.79 10.93
C ASP A 322 35.38 -18.65 10.12
N TRP A 323 36.35 -19.49 10.45
CA TRP A 323 37.66 -19.49 9.80
C TRP A 323 37.61 -19.69 8.28
N SER A 324 36.58 -20.36 7.77
CA SER A 324 36.40 -20.60 6.32
C SER A 324 36.08 -19.30 5.55
N ILE A 325 35.70 -18.23 6.22
CA ILE A 325 35.40 -16.92 5.61
C ILE A 325 36.68 -16.07 5.47
N GLY A 326 37.72 -16.37 6.23
CA GLY A 326 39.02 -15.72 6.16
C GLY A 326 39.23 -14.62 7.21
N SER A 327 38.26 -13.71 7.41
CA SER A 327 38.31 -12.71 8.48
C SER A 327 36.90 -12.23 8.87
N PRO A 328 36.71 -11.79 10.13
CA PRO A 328 35.42 -11.23 10.57
C PRO A 328 34.95 -10.04 9.73
N ALA A 329 35.85 -9.14 9.34
CA ALA A 329 35.54 -7.99 8.52
C ALA A 329 35.03 -8.39 7.11
N LEU A 330 35.62 -9.41 6.50
CA LEU A 330 35.15 -9.98 5.24
C LEU A 330 33.79 -10.64 5.42
N GLY A 331 33.57 -11.37 6.52
CA GLY A 331 32.29 -11.98 6.86
C GLY A 331 31.16 -10.96 6.95
N GLU A 332 31.36 -9.86 7.69
CA GLU A 332 30.40 -8.77 7.77
C GLU A 332 30.11 -8.13 6.41
N GLN A 333 31.14 -7.88 5.61
CA GLN A 333 30.99 -7.30 4.28
C GLN A 333 30.20 -8.22 3.34
N LEU A 334 30.49 -9.50 3.32
CA LEU A 334 29.79 -10.50 2.52
C LEU A 334 28.32 -10.60 2.94
N TYR A 335 28.06 -10.65 4.24
CA TYR A 335 26.70 -10.71 4.74
C TYR A 335 25.92 -9.43 4.38
N THR A 336 26.48 -8.26 4.68
CA THR A 336 25.85 -6.97 4.39
C THR A 336 25.53 -6.79 2.90
N SER A 337 26.48 -7.17 2.02
CA SER A 337 26.25 -7.09 0.56
C SER A 337 25.09 -7.98 0.10
N ARG A 338 24.91 -9.12 0.74
CA ARG A 338 23.84 -10.07 0.44
C ARG A 338 22.45 -9.58 0.89
N ILE A 339 22.36 -9.01 2.08
CA ILE A 339 21.07 -8.52 2.62
C ILE A 339 20.68 -7.15 2.06
N THR A 340 21.63 -6.39 1.52
CA THR A 340 21.38 -5.11 0.85
C THR A 340 20.86 -5.38 -0.56
N SER A 341 19.54 -5.59 -0.65
CA SER A 341 18.88 -5.87 -1.94
C SER A 341 18.47 -4.57 -2.64
N PRO A 342 18.85 -4.38 -3.92
CA PRO A 342 18.38 -3.24 -4.71
C PRO A 342 16.85 -3.14 -4.79
N GLY A 343 16.13 -4.28 -4.74
CA GLY A 343 14.67 -4.32 -4.75
C GLY A 343 14.00 -3.72 -3.51
N ARG A 344 14.76 -3.38 -2.47
CA ARG A 344 14.26 -2.66 -1.29
C ARG A 344 14.27 -1.14 -1.44
N TYR A 345 14.79 -0.65 -2.55
CA TYR A 345 14.88 0.76 -2.86
C TYR A 345 14.12 1.10 -4.12
N GLY A 346 13.69 2.35 -4.22
CA GLY A 346 13.14 2.90 -5.45
C GLY A 346 14.19 3.02 -6.56
N SER A 347 13.73 3.27 -7.77
CA SER A 347 14.61 3.41 -8.94
C SER A 347 15.62 4.55 -8.75
N PRO A 348 16.88 4.36 -9.16
CA PRO A 348 17.89 5.42 -9.16
C PRO A 348 17.53 6.51 -10.16
N ARG A 349 18.33 7.57 -10.20
CA ARG A 349 18.17 8.64 -11.19
C ARG A 349 18.23 8.08 -12.61
N GLN A 350 17.25 8.50 -13.42
CA GLN A 350 17.17 8.16 -14.84
C GLN A 350 17.07 9.45 -15.64
N VAL A 351 17.88 9.55 -16.71
CA VAL A 351 17.85 10.68 -17.63
C VAL A 351 17.45 10.20 -19.01
N GLN A 352 16.46 10.83 -19.60
CA GLN A 352 15.98 10.55 -20.94
C GLN A 352 16.00 11.85 -21.76
N ILE A 353 16.60 11.80 -22.92
CA ILE A 353 16.60 12.90 -23.89
C ILE A 353 15.86 12.42 -25.14
N GLY A 354 15.00 13.26 -25.67
CA GLY A 354 14.23 12.94 -26.86
C GLY A 354 14.03 14.15 -27.78
N LEU A 355 13.73 13.82 -29.01
CA LEU A 355 13.40 14.76 -30.07
C LEU A 355 11.97 14.48 -30.56
N ARG A 356 11.23 15.53 -30.85
CA ARG A 356 9.91 15.48 -31.47
C ARG A 356 9.91 16.40 -32.69
N VAL A 357 9.46 15.90 -33.82
CA VAL A 357 9.31 16.67 -35.05
C VAL A 357 7.84 16.66 -35.43
N ASP A 358 7.23 17.83 -35.53
CA ASP A 358 5.86 18.03 -36.00
C ASP A 358 5.92 18.82 -37.32
N PHE A 359 5.20 18.33 -38.37
CA PHE A 359 5.21 18.88 -39.73
C PHE A 359 3.94 19.67 -40.01
#